data_13b7f8c67f9e09218e46ca93e043c870
#
_entry.id   13b7f8c67f9e09218e46ca93e043c870
#
_cell.length_a   1.000
_cell.length_b   1.000
_cell.length_c   1.000
_cell.angle_alpha   90.00
_cell.angle_beta   90.00
_cell.angle_gamma   90.00
#
_symmetry.space_group_name_H-M   'P 1'
#
loop_
_entity.id
_entity.type
_entity.pdbx_description
1 polymer ?
#
loop_
_entity_poly.entity_id
_entity_poly.type
_entity_poly.pdbx_seq_one_letter_code
_entity_poly.pdbx_strand_id
1 'polypeptide(L)'
;LYPDEKYGRKFMELFWDVVDYYQGEVVGVEPYDGKKTDFTESIQKLTGEFFSIPEELKEQIELQQKAEELGLQKDDPIFIEIINQQELERQARMDDPNFADQEDEEEKIEIDFEALFIPDSPSKVSLILPQLAFNDAKGMYIVGTNLWHNESLLENTKRYSKKAIITDGFLGSSQNEVTAKFNQDFKDLFGTEPKFLEAIAYD
;
A
#
# COMPACT_ATOMS: atom_id res chain seq x y z
N LEU A 1 0.26 5.61 2.91
CA LEU A 1 0.00 6.63 1.89
C LEU A 1 -0.93 7.70 2.44
N TYR A 2 -0.52 8.97 2.48
CA TYR A 2 -1.30 10.02 3.15
C TYR A 2 -1.16 11.38 2.46
N PRO A 3 -2.21 12.25 2.52
CA PRO A 3 -2.10 13.62 2.01
C PRO A 3 -1.14 14.43 2.88
N ASP A 4 -0.23 15.18 2.24
CA ASP A 4 0.77 16.02 2.93
C ASP A 4 0.13 17.31 3.49
N GLU A 5 -0.87 17.12 4.32
CA GLU A 5 -1.65 18.13 5.01
C GLU A 5 -1.70 17.82 6.51
N LYS A 6 -2.14 18.79 7.33
CA LYS A 6 -2.22 18.65 8.79
C LYS A 6 -3.01 17.40 9.22
N TYR A 7 -4.13 17.12 8.53
CA TYR A 7 -4.98 15.96 8.79
C TYR A 7 -4.22 14.65 8.51
N GLY A 8 -3.68 14.51 7.29
CA GLY A 8 -2.99 13.29 6.86
C GLY A 8 -1.77 12.97 7.73
N ARG A 9 -0.93 13.98 8.00
CA ARG A 9 0.24 13.83 8.89
C ARG A 9 -0.16 13.36 10.29
N LYS A 10 -1.22 13.96 10.87
CA LYS A 10 -1.67 13.58 12.21
C LYS A 10 -2.18 12.14 12.28
N PHE A 11 -2.95 11.71 11.27
CA PHE A 11 -3.44 10.33 11.22
C PHE A 11 -2.31 9.32 10.92
N MET A 12 -1.34 9.70 10.11
CA MET A 12 -0.14 8.89 9.88
C MET A 12 0.66 8.68 11.17
N GLU A 13 0.92 9.75 11.94
CA GLU A 13 1.59 9.67 13.24
C GLU A 13 0.85 8.74 14.21
N LEU A 14 -0.47 8.93 14.35
CA LEU A 14 -1.31 8.10 15.23
C LEU A 14 -1.32 6.62 14.79
N PHE A 15 -1.38 6.38 13.50
CA PHE A 15 -1.34 5.02 12.96
C PHE A 15 0.02 4.36 13.26
N TRP A 16 1.11 5.09 13.05
CA TRP A 16 2.47 4.62 13.37
C TRP A 16 2.60 4.25 14.84
N ASP A 17 2.21 5.16 15.74
CA ASP A 17 2.26 4.93 17.19
C ASP A 17 1.48 3.67 17.60
N VAL A 18 0.32 3.43 16.99
CA VAL A 18 -0.51 2.25 17.28
C VAL A 18 0.13 0.97 16.72
N VAL A 19 0.67 1.00 15.51
CA VAL A 19 1.38 -0.15 14.91
C VAL A 19 2.57 -0.54 15.77
N ASP A 20 3.39 0.43 16.18
CA ASP A 20 4.54 0.21 17.05
C ASP A 20 4.14 -0.34 18.43
N TYR A 21 3.08 0.21 19.02
CA TYR A 21 2.54 -0.27 20.30
C TYR A 21 2.14 -1.76 20.27
N TYR A 22 1.59 -2.22 19.14
CA TYR A 22 1.23 -3.63 18.91
C TYR A 22 2.34 -4.47 18.31
N GLN A 23 3.58 -3.96 18.29
CA GLN A 23 4.77 -4.64 17.77
C GLN A 23 4.66 -4.99 16.26
N GLY A 24 3.92 -4.18 15.52
CA GLY A 24 3.95 -4.21 14.06
C GLY A 24 5.11 -3.37 13.53
N GLU A 25 5.34 -3.45 12.23
CA GLU A 25 6.38 -2.69 11.54
C GLU A 25 5.75 -1.79 10.47
N VAL A 26 6.19 -0.53 10.40
CA VAL A 26 5.84 0.38 9.31
C VAL A 26 6.96 0.39 8.29
N VAL A 27 6.81 -0.39 7.22
CA VAL A 27 7.84 -0.59 6.20
C VAL A 27 7.90 0.54 5.16
N GLY A 28 6.84 1.33 5.01
CA GLY A 28 6.81 2.41 4.04
C GLY A 28 5.87 3.54 4.40
N VAL A 29 6.31 4.78 4.14
CA VAL A 29 5.53 5.99 4.37
C VAL A 29 5.71 6.94 3.19
N GLU A 30 4.63 7.20 2.46
CA GLU A 30 4.68 8.05 1.28
C GLU A 30 3.62 9.17 1.37
N PRO A 31 4.04 10.45 1.40
CA PRO A 31 3.15 11.60 1.32
C PRO A 31 2.79 11.92 -0.13
N TYR A 32 1.61 12.52 -0.34
CA TYR A 32 1.25 13.09 -1.63
C TYR A 32 0.59 14.46 -1.49
N ASP A 33 0.73 15.30 -2.51
CA ASP A 33 0.02 16.59 -2.59
C ASP A 33 -1.49 16.34 -2.72
N GLY A 34 -2.27 16.82 -1.75
CA GLY A 34 -3.72 16.69 -1.73
C GLY A 34 -4.45 17.31 -2.95
N LYS A 35 -3.77 18.10 -3.76
CA LYS A 35 -4.32 18.65 -5.02
C LYS A 35 -4.14 17.72 -6.21
N LYS A 36 -3.21 16.76 -6.14
CA LYS A 36 -2.97 15.78 -7.21
C LYS A 36 -4.17 14.84 -7.40
N THR A 37 -4.31 14.33 -8.62
CA THR A 37 -5.27 13.29 -9.02
C THR A 37 -4.57 12.04 -9.57
N ASP A 38 -3.28 12.15 -9.83
CA ASP A 38 -2.39 11.06 -10.21
C ASP A 38 -1.49 10.71 -9.02
N PHE A 39 -1.57 9.46 -8.59
CA PHE A 39 -0.86 8.91 -7.43
C PHE A 39 0.14 7.81 -7.83
N THR A 40 0.34 7.60 -9.14
CA THR A 40 1.21 6.55 -9.68
C THR A 40 2.59 6.60 -9.06
N GLU A 41 3.25 7.77 -9.05
CA GLU A 41 4.57 7.93 -8.46
C GLU A 41 4.63 7.52 -6.98
N SER A 42 3.64 7.97 -6.18
CA SER A 42 3.59 7.64 -4.75
C SER A 42 3.29 6.15 -4.51
N ILE A 43 2.49 5.53 -5.37
CA ILE A 43 2.21 4.09 -5.32
C ILE A 43 3.48 3.30 -5.67
N GLN A 44 4.16 3.64 -6.75
CA GLN A 44 5.38 2.99 -7.18
C GLN A 44 6.51 3.09 -6.15
N LYS A 45 6.61 4.21 -5.43
CA LYS A 45 7.55 4.34 -4.31
C LYS A 45 7.22 3.39 -3.16
N LEU A 46 5.94 3.21 -2.83
CA LEU A 46 5.51 2.29 -1.78
C LEU A 46 5.68 0.81 -2.17
N THR A 47 5.49 0.49 -3.43
CA THR A 47 5.62 -0.88 -3.95
C THR A 47 7.04 -1.26 -4.37
N GLY A 48 7.99 -0.32 -4.26
CA GLY A 48 9.38 -0.53 -4.67
C GLY A 48 9.62 -0.37 -6.18
N GLU A 49 8.59 -0.24 -7.00
CA GLU A 49 8.70 -0.09 -8.46
C GLU A 49 9.48 1.16 -8.89
N PHE A 50 9.39 2.23 -8.12
CA PHE A 50 10.06 3.51 -8.44
C PHE A 50 11.59 3.40 -8.40
N PHE A 51 12.09 2.44 -7.67
CA PHE A 51 13.51 2.13 -7.52
C PHE A 51 13.87 0.84 -8.27
N SER A 52 13.19 0.54 -9.38
CA SER A 52 13.62 -0.58 -10.22
C SER A 52 15.10 -0.39 -10.53
N ILE A 53 15.92 -1.17 -9.85
CA ILE A 53 17.36 -1.20 -10.07
C ILE A 53 17.52 -1.74 -11.49
N PRO A 54 18.23 -1.04 -12.41
CA PRO A 54 18.50 -1.59 -13.73
C PRO A 54 19.05 -3.00 -13.58
N GLU A 55 18.63 -3.91 -14.44
CA GLU A 55 19.00 -5.34 -14.33
C GLU A 55 20.51 -5.55 -14.27
N GLU A 56 21.26 -4.71 -14.97
CA GLU A 56 22.71 -4.63 -14.91
C GLU A 56 23.25 -4.34 -13.50
N LEU A 57 22.52 -3.54 -12.72
CA LEU A 57 22.91 -3.19 -11.35
C LEU A 57 22.43 -4.26 -10.36
N LYS A 58 21.30 -4.92 -10.61
CA LYS A 58 20.82 -6.08 -9.82
C LYS A 58 21.86 -7.20 -9.89
N GLU A 59 22.29 -7.57 -11.09
CA GLU A 59 23.33 -8.59 -11.32
C GLU A 59 24.64 -8.23 -10.59
N GLN A 60 25.06 -6.96 -10.60
CA GLN A 60 26.25 -6.52 -9.86
C GLN A 60 26.09 -6.61 -8.33
N ILE A 61 24.91 -6.29 -7.80
CA ILE A 61 24.61 -6.40 -6.37
C ILE A 61 24.61 -7.86 -5.93
N GLU A 62 23.96 -8.74 -6.69
CA GLU A 62 23.93 -10.18 -6.41
C GLU A 62 25.32 -10.80 -6.45
N LEU A 63 26.15 -10.39 -7.41
CA LEU A 63 27.56 -10.78 -7.48
C LEU A 63 28.35 -10.34 -6.25
N GLN A 64 28.12 -9.10 -5.83
CA GLN A 64 28.81 -8.55 -4.68
C GLN A 64 28.40 -9.24 -3.40
N GLN A 65 27.10 -9.53 -3.21
CA GLN A 65 26.59 -10.30 -2.08
C GLN A 65 27.16 -11.73 -2.06
N LYS A 66 27.18 -12.39 -3.21
CA LYS A 66 27.74 -13.75 -3.33
C LYS A 66 29.24 -13.80 -3.09
N ALA A 67 29.97 -12.75 -3.46
CA ALA A 67 31.39 -12.62 -3.15
C ALA A 67 31.63 -12.42 -1.64
N GLU A 68 30.80 -11.61 -0.99
CA GLU A 68 30.86 -11.40 0.46
C GLU A 68 30.54 -12.69 1.24
N GLU A 69 29.52 -13.44 0.83
CA GLU A 69 29.17 -14.74 1.41
C GLU A 69 30.31 -15.77 1.28
N LEU A 70 31.05 -15.74 0.18
CA LEU A 70 32.18 -16.60 -0.10
C LEU A 70 33.51 -16.09 0.49
N GLY A 71 33.49 -14.87 1.08
CA GLY A 71 34.71 -14.23 1.62
C GLY A 71 35.73 -13.81 0.57
N LEU A 72 35.31 -13.63 -0.69
CA LEU A 72 36.18 -13.27 -1.81
C LEU A 72 36.37 -11.75 -1.88
N GLN A 73 37.56 -11.30 -2.21
CA GLN A 73 37.86 -9.90 -2.49
C GLN A 73 37.72 -9.60 -4.00
N LYS A 74 37.51 -8.33 -4.36
CA LYS A 74 37.29 -7.91 -5.77
C LYS A 74 38.46 -8.22 -6.72
N ASP A 75 39.65 -8.44 -6.18
CA ASP A 75 40.89 -8.78 -6.91
C ASP A 75 41.19 -10.29 -6.88
N ASP A 76 40.29 -11.08 -6.25
CA ASP A 76 40.44 -12.53 -6.22
C ASP A 76 40.25 -13.12 -7.63
N PRO A 77 41.16 -13.99 -8.12
CA PRO A 77 41.03 -14.62 -9.42
C PRO A 77 39.72 -15.38 -9.61
N ILE A 78 39.16 -15.97 -8.54
CA ILE A 78 37.89 -16.68 -8.59
C ILE A 78 36.73 -15.70 -8.80
N PHE A 79 36.77 -14.52 -8.16
CA PHE A 79 35.76 -13.50 -8.35
C PHE A 79 35.78 -12.94 -9.78
N ILE A 80 36.98 -12.70 -10.35
CA ILE A 80 37.16 -12.24 -11.73
C ILE A 80 36.64 -13.29 -12.73
N GLU A 81 36.84 -14.57 -12.45
CA GLU A 81 36.37 -15.65 -13.30
C GLU A 81 34.83 -15.76 -13.30
N ILE A 82 34.20 -15.57 -12.11
CA ILE A 82 32.73 -15.54 -11.98
C ILE A 82 32.14 -14.38 -12.79
N ILE A 83 32.72 -13.17 -12.72
CA ILE A 83 32.28 -12.00 -13.50
C ILE A 83 32.41 -12.27 -15.01
N ASN A 84 33.55 -12.79 -15.45
CA ASN A 84 33.77 -13.10 -16.87
C ASN A 84 32.81 -14.16 -17.40
N GLN A 85 32.49 -15.16 -16.59
CA GLN A 85 31.56 -16.22 -16.96
C GLN A 85 30.12 -15.69 -17.10
N GLN A 86 29.68 -14.82 -16.21
CA GLN A 86 28.36 -14.16 -16.30
C GLN A 86 28.27 -13.21 -17.51
N GLU A 87 29.32 -12.43 -17.77
CA GLU A 87 29.35 -11.56 -18.96
C GLU A 87 29.24 -12.38 -20.25
N LEU A 88 29.87 -13.55 -20.29
CA LEU A 88 29.79 -14.47 -21.42
C LEU A 88 28.37 -15.07 -21.57
N GLU A 89 27.74 -15.44 -20.46
CA GLU A 89 26.36 -15.92 -20.45
C GLU A 89 25.37 -14.84 -20.85
N ARG A 90 25.59 -13.59 -20.41
CA ARG A 90 24.79 -12.42 -20.82
C ARG A 90 24.87 -12.18 -22.32
N GLN A 91 26.08 -12.19 -22.87
CA GLN A 91 26.27 -12.05 -24.33
C GLN A 91 25.59 -13.18 -25.10
N ALA A 92 25.70 -14.42 -24.59
CA ALA A 92 25.04 -15.56 -25.22
C ALA A 92 23.51 -15.48 -25.19
N ARG A 93 22.92 -14.88 -24.12
CA ARG A 93 21.47 -14.63 -24.03
C ARG A 93 21.02 -13.51 -24.98
N MET A 94 21.80 -12.43 -25.11
CA MET A 94 21.48 -11.34 -26.04
C MET A 94 21.54 -11.78 -27.52
N ASP A 95 22.35 -12.79 -27.83
CA ASP A 95 22.45 -13.36 -29.19
C ASP A 95 21.37 -14.42 -29.49
N ASP A 96 20.52 -14.81 -28.50
CA ASP A 96 19.42 -15.75 -28.71
C ASP A 96 18.20 -15.01 -29.33
N PRO A 97 17.75 -15.37 -30.54
CA PRO A 97 16.60 -14.76 -31.20
C PRO A 97 15.27 -14.89 -30.42
N ASN A 98 15.19 -15.83 -29.46
CA ASN A 98 14.01 -16.05 -28.65
C ASN A 98 14.08 -15.29 -27.30
N PHE A 99 15.17 -14.58 -27.03
CA PHE A 99 15.35 -13.85 -25.76
C PHE A 99 14.34 -12.70 -25.61
N ALA A 100 14.01 -12.02 -26.71
CA ALA A 100 13.03 -10.94 -26.72
C ALA A 100 11.60 -11.39 -26.36
N ASP A 101 11.25 -12.66 -26.55
CA ASP A 101 9.94 -13.23 -26.19
C ASP A 101 9.86 -13.69 -24.71
N GLN A 102 10.98 -13.68 -23.96
CA GLN A 102 11.05 -14.10 -22.57
C GLN A 102 11.03 -12.91 -21.58
N GLU A 103 11.20 -11.67 -22.07
CA GLU A 103 11.15 -10.46 -21.24
C GLU A 103 9.74 -10.09 -20.76
N ASP A 104 8.68 -10.76 -21.22
CA ASP A 104 7.27 -10.49 -20.85
C ASP A 104 6.72 -11.38 -19.70
N GLU A 105 7.53 -12.07 -18.92
CA GLU A 105 7.11 -12.45 -17.60
C GLU A 105 7.19 -11.17 -16.72
N GLU A 106 6.10 -10.37 -16.75
CA GLU A 106 5.88 -9.25 -15.83
C GLU A 106 6.36 -9.67 -14.44
N GLU A 107 7.49 -9.09 -13.98
CA GLU A 107 7.95 -9.28 -12.61
C GLU A 107 6.77 -8.91 -11.71
N LYS A 108 6.11 -9.92 -11.13
CA LYS A 108 5.03 -9.69 -10.20
C LYS A 108 5.61 -8.91 -9.03
N ILE A 109 5.15 -7.69 -8.88
CA ILE A 109 5.51 -6.84 -7.76
C ILE A 109 5.18 -7.61 -6.48
N GLU A 110 6.20 -8.06 -5.77
CA GLU A 110 6.04 -8.61 -4.43
C GLU A 110 5.90 -7.44 -3.46
N ILE A 111 4.66 -7.20 -3.04
CA ILE A 111 4.37 -6.20 -2.02
C ILE A 111 4.79 -6.77 -0.66
N ASP A 112 5.70 -6.10 0.02
CA ASP A 112 6.30 -6.51 1.30
C ASP A 112 5.49 -6.10 2.54
N PHE A 113 4.25 -5.64 2.36
CA PHE A 113 3.35 -5.24 3.45
C PHE A 113 1.95 -5.83 3.34
N GLU A 114 1.35 -6.17 4.47
CA GLU A 114 0.00 -6.77 4.54
C GLU A 114 -1.13 -5.74 4.54
N ALA A 115 -0.85 -4.48 4.91
CA ALA A 115 -1.86 -3.44 5.03
C ALA A 115 -1.37 -2.08 4.57
N LEU A 116 -2.23 -1.32 3.88
CA LEU A 116 -2.01 0.05 3.45
C LEU A 116 -3.03 0.98 4.10
N PHE A 117 -2.56 1.92 4.92
CA PHE A 117 -3.40 2.95 5.53
C PHE A 117 -3.49 4.20 4.65
N ILE A 118 -4.72 4.67 4.40
CA ILE A 118 -5.00 5.86 3.57
C ILE A 118 -5.99 6.78 4.29
N PRO A 119 -5.51 7.74 5.10
CA PRO A 119 -6.36 8.71 5.80
C PRO A 119 -6.73 9.88 4.88
N ASP A 120 -7.69 9.71 3.99
CA ASP A 120 -8.16 10.80 3.13
C ASP A 120 -9.67 10.74 2.90
N SER A 121 -10.18 11.75 2.24
CA SER A 121 -11.58 11.93 1.89
C SER A 121 -12.07 10.87 0.89
N PRO A 122 -13.38 10.57 0.86
CA PRO A 122 -13.97 9.62 -0.09
C PRO A 122 -13.64 9.93 -1.54
N SER A 123 -13.58 11.20 -1.91
CA SER A 123 -13.28 11.64 -3.28
C SER A 123 -11.86 11.29 -3.71
N LYS A 124 -10.88 11.44 -2.82
CA LYS A 124 -9.49 11.08 -3.09
C LYS A 124 -9.30 9.57 -3.14
N VAL A 125 -9.87 8.88 -2.17
CA VAL A 125 -9.82 7.42 -2.10
C VAL A 125 -10.43 6.77 -3.35
N SER A 126 -11.50 7.32 -3.89
CA SER A 126 -12.10 6.87 -5.16
C SER A 126 -11.15 6.96 -6.36
N LEU A 127 -10.15 7.84 -6.31
CA LEU A 127 -9.10 7.96 -7.33
C LEU A 127 -7.90 7.05 -7.04
N ILE A 128 -7.53 6.89 -5.77
CA ILE A 128 -6.36 6.11 -5.35
C ILE A 128 -6.59 4.61 -5.56
N LEU A 129 -7.74 4.06 -5.14
CA LEU A 129 -7.98 2.62 -5.19
C LEU A 129 -7.89 2.01 -6.60
N PRO A 130 -8.44 2.62 -7.67
CA PRO A 130 -8.23 2.14 -9.03
C PRO A 130 -6.76 2.20 -9.47
N GLN A 131 -6.01 3.22 -9.05
CA GLN A 131 -4.60 3.37 -9.41
C GLN A 131 -3.71 2.36 -8.69
N LEU A 132 -4.02 1.99 -7.44
CA LEU A 132 -3.38 0.85 -6.78
C LEU A 132 -3.55 -0.43 -7.61
N ALA A 133 -4.78 -0.70 -8.07
CA ALA A 133 -5.06 -1.88 -8.87
C ALA A 133 -4.38 -1.84 -10.25
N PHE A 134 -4.25 -0.66 -10.84
CA PHE A 134 -3.57 -0.45 -12.13
C PHE A 134 -2.05 -0.67 -12.02
N ASN A 135 -1.45 -0.28 -10.90
CA ASN A 135 -0.04 -0.54 -10.59
C ASN A 135 0.16 -1.89 -9.87
N ASP A 136 -0.69 -2.86 -10.11
CA ASP A 136 -0.66 -4.22 -9.54
C ASP A 136 -0.49 -4.33 -8.01
N ALA A 137 -0.65 -3.21 -7.30
CA ALA A 137 -0.66 -3.15 -5.84
C ALA A 137 -1.93 -3.82 -5.29
N LYS A 138 -1.92 -5.13 -5.16
CA LYS A 138 -3.05 -6.00 -4.83
C LYS A 138 -2.72 -6.92 -3.66
N GLY A 139 -3.75 -7.47 -3.05
CA GLY A 139 -3.56 -8.54 -2.05
C GLY A 139 -3.52 -8.08 -0.60
N MET A 140 -3.11 -6.81 -0.30
CA MET A 140 -3.07 -6.24 1.03
C MET A 140 -4.45 -5.82 1.54
N TYR A 141 -4.57 -5.62 2.84
CA TYR A 141 -5.68 -4.91 3.44
C TYR A 141 -5.56 -3.40 3.20
N ILE A 142 -6.68 -2.73 2.99
CA ILE A 142 -6.71 -1.28 2.83
C ILE A 142 -7.46 -0.71 4.01
N VAL A 143 -6.78 0.12 4.81
CA VAL A 143 -7.31 0.66 6.06
C VAL A 143 -7.66 2.13 5.87
N GLY A 144 -8.89 2.49 6.19
CA GLY A 144 -9.40 3.85 6.10
C GLY A 144 -9.93 4.39 7.42
N THR A 145 -10.21 5.68 7.46
CA THR A 145 -10.82 6.36 8.58
C THR A 145 -12.36 6.33 8.46
N ASN A 146 -13.06 6.86 9.47
CA ASN A 146 -14.51 7.03 9.46
C ASN A 146 -15.05 7.84 8.27
N LEU A 147 -14.22 8.65 7.61
CA LEU A 147 -14.60 9.36 6.39
C LEU A 147 -14.97 8.40 5.24
N TRP A 148 -14.46 7.16 5.27
CA TRP A 148 -14.76 6.15 4.27
C TRP A 148 -16.14 5.50 4.45
N HIS A 149 -16.82 5.75 5.57
CA HIS A 149 -18.19 5.32 5.77
C HIS A 149 -19.16 6.18 4.93
N ASN A 150 -19.05 6.03 3.62
CA ASN A 150 -19.76 6.79 2.61
C ASN A 150 -20.27 5.83 1.52
N GLU A 151 -21.59 5.79 1.33
CA GLU A 151 -22.24 4.88 0.37
C GLU A 151 -21.69 5.04 -1.05
N SER A 152 -21.51 6.29 -1.49
CA SER A 152 -20.99 6.58 -2.82
C SER A 152 -19.56 6.07 -3.02
N LEU A 153 -18.70 6.15 -1.99
CA LEU A 153 -17.37 5.57 -2.03
C LEU A 153 -17.46 4.04 -2.17
N LEU A 154 -18.25 3.41 -1.32
CA LEU A 154 -18.39 1.94 -1.30
C LEU A 154 -18.93 1.40 -2.63
N GLU A 155 -19.91 2.06 -3.22
CA GLU A 155 -20.46 1.68 -4.53
C GLU A 155 -19.43 1.84 -5.65
N ASN A 156 -18.74 2.99 -5.71
CA ASN A 156 -17.79 3.30 -6.77
C ASN A 156 -16.51 2.47 -6.71
N THR A 157 -16.13 2.02 -5.51
CA THR A 157 -14.88 1.28 -5.29
C THR A 157 -15.06 -0.21 -5.00
N LYS A 158 -16.28 -0.73 -5.05
CA LYS A 158 -16.64 -2.11 -4.67
C LYS A 158 -15.70 -3.20 -5.19
N ARG A 159 -15.19 -3.06 -6.41
CA ARG A 159 -14.26 -4.04 -7.00
C ARG A 159 -12.84 -3.96 -6.42
N TYR A 160 -12.46 -2.81 -5.85
CA TYR A 160 -11.12 -2.54 -5.33
C TYR A 160 -11.05 -2.62 -3.80
N SER A 161 -12.21 -2.54 -3.11
CA SER A 161 -12.31 -2.44 -1.65
C SER A 161 -12.67 -3.76 -0.94
N LYS A 162 -12.45 -4.91 -1.58
CA LYS A 162 -12.80 -6.24 -1.02
C LYS A 162 -12.16 -6.55 0.32
N LYS A 163 -10.97 -6.02 0.57
CA LYS A 163 -10.22 -6.14 1.84
C LYS A 163 -10.13 -4.80 2.58
N ALA A 164 -11.11 -3.89 2.37
CA ALA A 164 -11.12 -2.62 3.08
C ALA A 164 -11.57 -2.81 4.53
N ILE A 165 -10.85 -2.16 5.44
CA ILE A 165 -11.18 -2.03 6.86
C ILE A 165 -11.43 -0.56 7.13
N ILE A 166 -12.61 -0.24 7.61
CA ILE A 166 -13.02 1.14 7.93
C ILE A 166 -13.15 1.25 9.44
N THR A 167 -12.39 2.16 10.03
CA THR A 167 -12.52 2.49 11.44
C THR A 167 -13.61 3.54 11.62
N ASP A 168 -14.61 3.24 12.42
CA ASP A 168 -15.68 4.18 12.73
C ASP A 168 -15.94 4.19 14.25
N GLY A 169 -16.30 5.35 14.78
CA GLY A 169 -16.67 5.52 16.19
C GLY A 169 -18.13 5.15 16.49
N PHE A 170 -18.97 5.01 15.46
CA PHE A 170 -20.37 4.65 15.60
C PHE A 170 -20.82 3.73 14.46
N LEU A 171 -21.29 2.55 14.83
CA LEU A 171 -21.91 1.61 13.93
C LEU A 171 -23.40 1.47 14.26
N GLY A 172 -24.24 2.17 13.51
CA GLY A 172 -25.70 2.16 13.71
C GLY A 172 -26.35 0.78 13.63
N SER A 173 -25.75 -0.15 12.86
CA SER A 173 -26.21 -1.56 12.77
C SER A 173 -25.68 -2.47 13.90
N SER A 174 -24.97 -1.92 14.89
CA SER A 174 -24.46 -2.69 16.02
C SER A 174 -25.58 -3.36 16.81
N GLN A 175 -25.35 -4.62 17.17
CA GLN A 175 -26.26 -5.40 18.03
C GLN A 175 -26.06 -5.12 19.54
N ASN A 176 -25.18 -4.18 19.88
CA ASN A 176 -25.00 -3.76 21.27
C ASN A 176 -26.30 -3.12 21.82
N GLU A 177 -26.71 -3.52 23.00
CA GLU A 177 -27.97 -3.08 23.61
C GLU A 177 -28.05 -1.56 23.79
N VAL A 178 -26.93 -0.91 24.14
CA VAL A 178 -26.84 0.56 24.32
C VAL A 178 -27.07 1.24 22.98
N THR A 179 -26.38 0.78 21.94
CA THR A 179 -26.53 1.33 20.59
C THR A 179 -27.93 1.11 20.03
N ALA A 180 -28.48 -0.08 20.20
CA ALA A 180 -29.82 -0.41 19.73
C ALA A 180 -30.90 0.46 20.41
N LYS A 181 -30.76 0.66 21.73
CA LYS A 181 -31.65 1.54 22.49
C LYS A 181 -31.52 3.00 22.05
N PHE A 182 -30.31 3.50 21.92
CA PHE A 182 -30.07 4.85 21.40
C PHE A 182 -30.70 5.07 20.04
N ASN A 183 -30.50 4.14 19.09
CA ASN A 183 -31.09 4.21 17.77
C ASN A 183 -32.62 4.27 17.80
N GLN A 184 -33.23 3.44 18.65
CA GLN A 184 -34.69 3.42 18.80
C GLN A 184 -35.21 4.74 19.40
N ASP A 185 -34.62 5.18 20.52
CA ASP A 185 -35.01 6.42 21.20
C ASP A 185 -34.86 7.63 20.28
N PHE A 186 -33.75 7.70 19.53
CA PHE A 186 -33.48 8.78 18.58
C PHE A 186 -34.50 8.77 17.42
N LYS A 187 -34.77 7.59 16.87
CA LYS A 187 -35.75 7.44 15.77
C LYS A 187 -37.15 7.81 16.22
N ASP A 188 -37.53 7.45 17.44
CA ASP A 188 -38.86 7.77 18.00
C ASP A 188 -39.02 9.29 18.22
N LEU A 189 -37.93 10.00 18.59
CA LEU A 189 -37.95 11.44 18.82
C LEU A 189 -37.84 12.28 17.54
N PHE A 190 -36.98 11.86 16.59
CA PHE A 190 -36.61 12.66 15.44
C PHE A 190 -37.11 12.10 14.08
N GLY A 191 -37.62 10.89 14.05
CA GLY A 191 -38.14 10.24 12.86
C GLY A 191 -37.07 9.78 11.86
N THR A 192 -35.78 9.84 12.23
CA THR A 192 -34.63 9.46 11.38
C THR A 192 -33.63 8.60 12.17
N GLU A 193 -32.84 7.81 11.47
CA GLU A 193 -31.73 7.07 12.11
C GLU A 193 -30.60 8.04 12.51
N PRO A 194 -29.98 7.85 13.70
CA PRO A 194 -28.84 8.68 14.11
C PRO A 194 -27.59 8.32 13.28
N LYS A 195 -26.70 9.30 13.14
CA LYS A 195 -25.38 9.17 12.53
C LYS A 195 -24.29 9.40 13.59
N PHE A 196 -23.06 9.40 13.15
CA PHE A 196 -21.88 9.55 14.01
C PHE A 196 -21.91 10.82 14.89
N LEU A 197 -22.32 11.97 14.32
CA LEU A 197 -22.34 13.22 15.10
C LEU A 197 -23.42 13.22 16.17
N GLU A 198 -24.58 12.66 15.89
CA GLU A 198 -25.67 12.51 16.85
C GLU A 198 -25.29 11.55 17.96
N ALA A 199 -24.55 10.48 17.64
CA ALA A 199 -24.06 9.55 18.65
C ALA A 199 -23.04 10.20 19.60
N ILE A 200 -22.07 10.97 19.07
CA ILE A 200 -21.11 11.72 19.89
C ILE A 200 -21.80 12.77 20.78
N ALA A 201 -22.86 13.41 20.27
CA ALA A 201 -23.58 14.42 21.03
C ALA A 201 -24.46 13.83 22.15
N TYR A 202 -24.76 12.53 22.07
CA TYR A 202 -25.55 11.80 23.08
C TYR A 202 -24.68 11.35 24.28
N ASP A 203 -23.42 10.95 24.02
CA ASP A 203 -22.45 10.54 25.04
C ASP A 203 -21.95 11.73 25.88
#